data_499a6457b7a5187b87c64be0e17a1d4e
#
_entry.id   499a6457b7a5187b87c64be0e17a1d4e
#
_cell.length_a   1.000
_cell.length_b   1.000
_cell.length_c   1.000
_cell.angle_alpha   90.00
_cell.angle_beta   90.00
_cell.angle_gamma   90.00
#
_symmetry.space_group_name_H-M   'P 1'
#
loop_
_entity.id
_entity.type
_entity.pdbx_description
1 polymer ?
#
loop_
_entity_poly.entity_id
_entity_poly.type
_entity_poly.pdbx_seq_one_letter_code
_entity_poly.pdbx_strand_id
1 'polypeptide(L)'
;ETGRVEHYISDRGNSRVRWVPDEQVIAVPYDILQLGYKVDNCNRMRLWRADATETFDFYAFNIGDYMGSVEQSVSSETISKVLYPNDGTSAGKELRLKQQHFFVSASIQDMLRSLDKREIPVEEFPEHWQVQLNDTHPSVAVAELMRLLVDERHIEWDLAWEITTKSIAYT
;
A
#
# COMPACT_ATOMS: atom_id res chain seq x y z
N GLU A 1 -8.66 -7.25 -7.93
CA GLU A 1 -8.82 -5.85 -7.53
C GLU A 1 -9.75 -5.16 -8.51
N THR A 2 -10.77 -4.52 -7.99
CA THR A 2 -11.76 -3.78 -8.75
C THR A 2 -11.37 -2.30 -8.77
N GLY A 3 -11.61 -1.65 -9.90
CA GLY A 3 -11.29 -0.25 -10.09
C GLY A 3 -11.49 0.16 -11.55
N ARG A 4 -11.27 1.43 -11.83
CA ARG A 4 -11.39 1.97 -13.18
C ARG A 4 -10.21 2.85 -13.54
N VAL A 5 -9.96 2.93 -14.83
CA VAL A 5 -8.99 3.86 -15.40
C VAL A 5 -9.70 5.19 -15.70
N GLU A 6 -9.17 6.29 -15.18
CA GLU A 6 -9.62 7.62 -15.50
C GLU A 6 -8.61 8.34 -16.39
N HIS A 7 -9.10 8.98 -17.46
CA HIS A 7 -8.32 9.85 -18.32
C HIS A 7 -8.53 11.29 -17.90
N TYR A 8 -7.47 12.05 -17.74
CA TYR A 8 -7.54 13.46 -17.37
C TYR A 8 -6.48 14.28 -18.10
N ILE A 9 -6.66 15.58 -18.11
CA ILE A 9 -5.68 16.53 -18.64
C ILE A 9 -4.94 17.14 -17.44
N SER A 10 -3.63 17.02 -17.43
CA SER A 10 -2.79 17.63 -16.39
C SER A 10 -2.78 19.16 -16.51
N ASP A 11 -2.35 19.85 -15.46
CA ASP A 11 -2.22 21.32 -15.44
C ASP A 11 -1.28 21.84 -16.56
N ARG A 12 -0.42 21.00 -17.09
CA ARG A 12 0.46 21.27 -18.23
C ARG A 12 -0.17 20.98 -19.60
N GLY A 13 -1.45 20.58 -19.63
CA GLY A 13 -2.17 20.26 -20.86
C GLY A 13 -1.89 18.87 -21.45
N ASN A 14 -1.15 18.00 -20.76
CA ASN A 14 -0.84 16.66 -21.22
C ASN A 14 -1.99 15.69 -20.85
N SER A 15 -2.34 14.79 -21.77
CA SER A 15 -3.26 13.69 -21.47
C SER A 15 -2.56 12.70 -20.54
N ARG A 16 -3.22 12.33 -19.47
CA ARG A 16 -2.75 11.39 -18.44
C ARG A 16 -3.82 10.38 -18.10
N VAL A 17 -3.37 9.31 -17.49
CA VAL A 17 -4.21 8.20 -17.03
C VAL A 17 -3.88 7.93 -15.57
N ARG A 18 -4.89 7.65 -14.76
CA ARG A 18 -4.71 7.19 -13.39
C ARG A 18 -5.63 6.02 -13.08
N TRP A 19 -5.19 5.17 -12.19
CA TRP A 19 -6.02 4.12 -11.62
C TRP A 19 -6.81 4.65 -10.43
N VAL A 20 -8.12 4.40 -10.43
CA VAL A 20 -9.02 4.75 -9.32
C VAL A 20 -9.59 3.46 -8.74
N PRO A 21 -9.23 3.07 -7.52
CA PRO A 21 -9.73 1.85 -6.88
C PRO A 21 -11.20 2.01 -6.46
N ASP A 22 -11.96 0.92 -6.51
CA ASP A 22 -13.34 0.86 -6.00
C ASP A 22 -13.37 0.56 -4.49
N GLU A 23 -12.35 -0.14 -3.98
CA GLU A 23 -12.26 -0.53 -2.57
C GLU A 23 -11.05 0.11 -1.90
N GLN A 24 -11.22 0.47 -0.63
CA GLN A 24 -10.16 1.03 0.20
C GLN A 24 -10.09 0.27 1.53
N VAL A 25 -8.87 0.08 2.02
CA VAL A 25 -8.59 -0.59 3.30
C VAL A 25 -7.68 0.30 4.12
N ILE A 26 -7.98 0.44 5.42
CA ILE A 26 -7.16 1.20 6.36
C ILE A 26 -6.00 0.31 6.83
N ALA A 27 -4.78 0.81 6.71
CA ALA A 27 -3.60 0.16 7.27
C ALA A 27 -3.26 0.77 8.64
N VAL A 28 -3.40 -0.03 9.69
CA VAL A 28 -3.09 0.36 11.07
C VAL A 28 -1.70 -0.15 11.44
N PRO A 29 -0.74 0.74 11.79
CA PRO A 29 0.63 0.33 12.11
C PRO A 29 0.74 -0.20 13.54
N TYR A 30 1.54 -1.26 13.71
CA TYR A 30 1.98 -1.81 14.99
C TYR A 30 3.51 -1.86 15.03
N ASP A 31 4.10 -1.15 15.97
CA ASP A 31 5.55 -1.02 16.08
C ASP A 31 6.10 -1.86 17.21
N ILE A 32 7.16 -2.62 16.90
CA ILE A 32 7.99 -3.33 17.87
C ILE A 32 9.36 -2.65 17.88
N LEU A 33 9.74 -2.13 19.03
CA LEU A 33 11.02 -1.46 19.21
C LEU A 33 12.13 -2.48 19.46
N GLN A 34 13.23 -2.35 18.72
CA GLN A 34 14.42 -3.18 18.85
C GLN A 34 15.60 -2.33 19.31
N LEU A 35 15.94 -2.47 20.57
CA LEU A 35 17.04 -1.72 21.17
C LEU A 35 18.39 -2.29 20.73
N GLY A 36 19.32 -1.41 20.43
CA GLY A 36 20.71 -1.77 20.16
C GLY A 36 21.47 -2.16 21.44
N TYR A 37 22.45 -3.07 21.33
CA TYR A 37 23.28 -3.43 22.47
C TYR A 37 24.36 -2.37 22.72
N LYS A 38 24.29 -1.70 23.86
CA LYS A 38 25.23 -0.62 24.28
C LYS A 38 25.40 0.52 23.25
N VAL A 39 24.33 0.87 22.55
CA VAL A 39 24.25 1.99 21.61
C VAL A 39 22.98 2.81 21.85
N ASP A 40 23.01 4.09 21.53
CA ASP A 40 21.89 5.01 21.77
C ASP A 40 20.88 5.05 20.61
N ASN A 41 20.77 3.95 19.86
CA ASN A 41 19.80 3.83 18.77
C ASN A 41 18.76 2.75 19.06
N CYS A 42 17.58 2.94 18.47
CA CYS A 42 16.47 2.02 18.51
C CYS A 42 15.91 1.83 17.10
N ASN A 43 15.94 0.59 16.61
CA ASN A 43 15.29 0.26 15.35
C ASN A 43 13.81 -0.07 15.59
N ARG A 44 13.03 0.06 14.54
CA ARG A 44 11.60 -0.21 14.58
C ARG A 44 11.27 -1.29 13.54
N MET A 45 10.60 -2.35 13.99
CA MET A 45 9.92 -3.29 13.12
C MET A 45 8.44 -2.89 13.08
N ARG A 46 7.93 -2.57 11.90
CA ARG A 46 6.53 -2.19 11.69
C ARG A 46 5.76 -3.30 11.02
N LEU A 47 4.63 -3.66 11.61
CA LEU A 47 3.64 -4.57 11.07
C LEU A 47 2.34 -3.79 10.79
N TRP A 48 1.50 -4.31 9.91
CA TRP A 48 0.27 -3.67 9.51
C TRP A 48 -0.94 -4.57 9.76
N ARG A 49 -2.00 -3.99 10.32
CA ARG A 49 -3.32 -4.61 10.37
C ARG A 49 -4.22 -3.93 9.37
N ALA A 50 -5.00 -4.72 8.64
CA ALA A 50 -6.02 -4.25 7.73
C ALA A 50 -7.34 -4.05 8.49
N ASP A 51 -7.90 -2.84 8.41
CA ASP A 51 -9.21 -2.49 8.95
C ASP A 51 -10.09 -1.96 7.81
N ALA A 52 -11.40 -2.18 7.89
CA ALA A 52 -12.35 -1.64 6.94
C ALA A 52 -12.52 -0.11 7.12
N THR A 53 -12.83 0.59 6.03
CA THR A 53 -13.22 2.01 6.08
C THR A 53 -14.60 2.18 6.72
N GLU A 54 -15.51 1.22 6.51
CA GLU A 54 -16.81 1.12 7.15
C GLU A 54 -16.93 -0.24 7.81
N THR A 55 -17.29 -0.26 9.09
CA THR A 55 -17.40 -1.49 9.88
C THR A 55 -18.78 -2.14 9.77
N PHE A 56 -19.79 -1.37 9.33
CA PHE A 56 -21.17 -1.84 9.31
C PHE A 56 -22.02 -1.01 8.32
N ASP A 57 -22.67 -1.69 7.37
CA ASP A 57 -23.60 -1.08 6.45
C ASP A 57 -25.03 -1.12 7.05
N PHE A 58 -25.47 0.01 7.60
CA PHE A 58 -26.82 0.17 8.16
C PHE A 58 -27.93 0.05 7.14
N TYR A 59 -27.69 0.40 5.87
CA TYR A 59 -28.69 0.27 4.83
C TYR A 59 -28.93 -1.20 4.50
N ALA A 60 -27.87 -1.96 4.25
CA ALA A 60 -27.97 -3.41 4.01
C ALA A 60 -28.67 -4.11 5.20
N PHE A 61 -28.31 -3.77 6.41
CA PHE A 61 -28.94 -4.32 7.62
C PHE A 61 -30.47 -4.04 7.68
N ASN A 62 -30.89 -2.80 7.40
CA ASN A 62 -32.30 -2.40 7.47
C ASN A 62 -33.18 -3.06 6.39
N ILE A 63 -32.62 -3.44 5.26
CA ILE A 63 -33.36 -4.20 4.20
C ILE A 63 -33.31 -5.72 4.43
N GLY A 64 -32.71 -6.19 5.54
CA GLY A 64 -32.62 -7.59 5.91
C GLY A 64 -31.42 -8.36 5.36
N ASP A 65 -30.48 -7.68 4.69
CA ASP A 65 -29.21 -8.25 4.26
C ASP A 65 -28.16 -8.18 5.37
N TYR A 66 -28.29 -9.07 6.36
CA TYR A 66 -27.42 -9.12 7.53
C TYR A 66 -25.98 -9.54 7.20
N MET A 67 -25.79 -10.34 6.17
CA MET A 67 -24.45 -10.76 5.74
C MET A 67 -23.76 -9.65 4.97
N GLY A 68 -24.46 -9.00 4.04
CA GLY A 68 -23.93 -7.85 3.31
C GLY A 68 -23.54 -6.70 4.22
N SER A 69 -24.26 -6.52 5.35
CA SER A 69 -23.95 -5.44 6.32
C SER A 69 -22.57 -5.53 6.99
N VAL A 70 -21.92 -6.69 6.96
CA VAL A 70 -20.57 -6.92 7.56
C VAL A 70 -19.56 -7.43 6.53
N GLU A 71 -19.95 -7.64 5.28
CA GLU A 71 -19.11 -8.26 4.25
C GLU A 71 -17.82 -7.47 4.01
N GLN A 72 -17.91 -6.15 3.87
CA GLN A 72 -16.76 -5.30 3.66
C GLN A 72 -15.78 -5.35 4.83
N SER A 73 -16.29 -5.35 6.06
CA SER A 73 -15.46 -5.45 7.28
C SER A 73 -14.71 -6.78 7.30
N VAL A 74 -15.41 -7.90 7.06
CA VAL A 74 -14.82 -9.24 7.05
C VAL A 74 -13.79 -9.37 5.94
N SER A 75 -14.09 -8.90 4.73
CA SER A 75 -13.18 -8.94 3.58
C SER A 75 -11.88 -8.17 3.87
N SER A 76 -12.00 -6.93 4.34
CA SER A 76 -10.85 -6.08 4.63
C SER A 76 -9.96 -6.66 5.74
N GLU A 77 -10.57 -7.04 6.87
CA GLU A 77 -9.82 -7.60 7.99
C GLU A 77 -9.14 -8.94 7.66
N THR A 78 -9.73 -9.74 6.77
CA THR A 78 -9.18 -11.05 6.36
C THR A 78 -7.80 -10.90 5.71
N ILE A 79 -7.50 -9.76 5.08
CA ILE A 79 -6.20 -9.49 4.46
C ILE A 79 -5.04 -9.70 5.43
N SER A 80 -5.18 -9.31 6.70
CA SER A 80 -4.09 -9.39 7.69
C SER A 80 -4.29 -10.46 8.76
N LYS A 81 -5.39 -11.23 8.73
CA LYS A 81 -5.70 -12.22 9.79
C LYS A 81 -4.82 -13.46 9.78
N VAL A 82 -4.43 -13.94 8.60
CA VAL A 82 -3.67 -15.18 8.44
C VAL A 82 -2.52 -14.96 7.47
N LEU A 83 -1.31 -15.30 7.92
CA LEU A 83 -0.13 -15.32 7.06
C LEU A 83 -0.12 -16.60 6.21
N TYR A 84 0.23 -16.47 4.93
CA TYR A 84 0.27 -17.56 3.94
C TYR A 84 -1.05 -18.34 3.82
N PRO A 85 -2.09 -17.74 3.24
CA PRO A 85 -3.31 -18.46 2.93
C PRO A 85 -3.03 -19.58 1.91
N ASN A 86 -3.87 -20.62 1.95
CA ASN A 86 -3.78 -21.69 0.94
C ASN A 86 -4.05 -21.12 -0.45
N ASP A 87 -3.07 -21.17 -1.34
CA ASP A 87 -3.13 -20.67 -2.71
C ASP A 87 -3.46 -21.75 -3.77
N GLY A 88 -3.93 -22.89 -3.33
CA GLY A 88 -4.43 -23.95 -4.23
C GLY A 88 -5.71 -23.58 -5.00
N THR A 89 -6.43 -22.54 -4.57
CA THR A 89 -7.64 -22.03 -5.20
C THR A 89 -7.43 -20.63 -5.78
N SER A 90 -8.30 -20.21 -6.72
CA SER A 90 -8.26 -18.83 -7.25
C SER A 90 -8.46 -17.78 -6.16
N ALA A 91 -9.39 -18.00 -5.24
CA ALA A 91 -9.63 -17.11 -4.10
C ALA A 91 -8.41 -16.99 -3.17
N GLY A 92 -7.70 -18.10 -2.92
CA GLY A 92 -6.48 -18.09 -2.13
C GLY A 92 -5.33 -17.33 -2.81
N LYS A 93 -5.19 -17.47 -4.13
CA LYS A 93 -4.21 -16.68 -4.92
C LYS A 93 -4.52 -15.19 -4.88
N GLU A 94 -5.79 -14.83 -5.03
CA GLU A 94 -6.25 -13.44 -4.95
C GLU A 94 -5.98 -12.85 -3.55
N LEU A 95 -6.35 -13.56 -2.48
CA LEU A 95 -6.07 -13.12 -1.12
C LEU A 95 -4.58 -12.92 -0.88
N ARG A 96 -3.73 -13.83 -1.38
CA ARG A 96 -2.27 -13.72 -1.26
C ARG A 96 -1.74 -12.47 -2.00
N LEU A 97 -2.25 -12.17 -3.19
CA LEU A 97 -1.90 -10.95 -3.92
C LEU A 97 -2.37 -9.69 -3.15
N LYS A 98 -3.60 -9.70 -2.63
CA LYS A 98 -4.11 -8.61 -1.78
C LYS A 98 -3.23 -8.37 -0.56
N GLN A 99 -2.75 -9.41 0.10
CA GLN A 99 -1.80 -9.30 1.22
C GLN A 99 -0.49 -8.64 0.80
N GLN A 100 0.11 -9.11 -0.29
CA GLN A 100 1.38 -8.57 -0.79
C GLN A 100 1.25 -7.09 -1.14
N HIS A 101 0.20 -6.72 -1.88
CA HIS A 101 -0.07 -5.33 -2.22
C HIS A 101 -0.34 -4.47 -0.99
N PHE A 102 -1.18 -4.95 -0.06
CA PHE A 102 -1.53 -4.22 1.16
C PHE A 102 -0.30 -3.86 2.00
N PHE A 103 0.57 -4.83 2.30
CA PHE A 103 1.77 -4.58 3.11
C PHE A 103 2.77 -3.67 2.41
N VAL A 104 2.94 -3.83 1.12
CA VAL A 104 3.81 -2.99 0.29
C VAL A 104 3.28 -1.57 0.22
N SER A 105 2.02 -1.40 -0.15
CA SER A 105 1.40 -0.08 -0.30
C SER A 105 1.37 0.70 1.01
N ALA A 106 0.98 0.05 2.12
CA ALA A 106 1.01 0.66 3.44
C ALA A 106 2.42 1.17 3.82
N SER A 107 3.44 0.36 3.55
CA SER A 107 4.83 0.71 3.88
C SER A 107 5.34 1.86 3.03
N ILE A 108 5.14 1.83 1.71
CA ILE A 108 5.59 2.90 0.81
C ILE A 108 4.86 4.21 1.09
N GLN A 109 3.55 4.16 1.30
CA GLN A 109 2.78 5.36 1.67
C GLN A 109 3.26 5.97 2.99
N ASP A 110 3.63 5.15 3.99
CA ASP A 110 4.18 5.64 5.24
C ASP A 110 5.56 6.30 5.05
N MET A 111 6.41 5.74 4.19
CA MET A 111 7.69 6.35 3.82
C MET A 111 7.49 7.72 3.15
N LEU A 112 6.61 7.79 2.15
CA LEU A 112 6.28 9.04 1.47
C LEU A 112 5.67 10.07 2.42
N ARG A 113 4.74 9.66 3.29
CA ARG A 113 4.17 10.53 4.33
C ARG A 113 5.22 11.02 5.32
N SER A 114 6.26 10.24 5.59
CA SER A 114 7.37 10.66 6.45
C SER A 114 8.19 11.78 5.82
N LEU A 115 8.40 11.77 4.49
CA LEU A 115 9.01 12.88 3.77
C LEU A 115 8.13 14.14 3.84
N ASP A 116 6.84 14.00 3.56
CA ASP A 116 5.88 15.11 3.60
C ASP A 116 5.88 15.82 4.96
N LYS A 117 5.87 15.05 6.06
CA LYS A 117 5.93 15.59 7.43
C LYS A 117 7.23 16.32 7.76
N ARG A 118 8.29 15.99 7.06
CA ARG A 118 9.61 16.59 7.21
C ARG A 118 9.88 17.67 6.18
N GLU A 119 8.91 17.96 5.31
CA GLU A 119 9.00 18.92 4.21
C GLU A 119 10.16 18.62 3.25
N ILE A 120 10.45 17.33 3.05
CA ILE A 120 11.51 16.86 2.15
C ILE A 120 10.91 16.61 0.76
N PRO A 121 11.51 17.15 -0.31
CA PRO A 121 11.08 16.88 -1.67
C PRO A 121 11.10 15.39 -2.01
N VAL A 122 10.13 14.93 -2.80
CA VAL A 122 10.01 13.52 -3.15
C VAL A 122 11.18 13.01 -4.00
N GLU A 123 11.85 13.90 -4.70
CA GLU A 123 13.06 13.61 -5.49
C GLU A 123 14.21 13.11 -4.61
N GLU A 124 14.22 13.49 -3.33
CA GLU A 124 15.21 13.05 -2.34
C GLU A 124 14.84 11.70 -1.68
N PHE A 125 13.72 11.08 -2.07
CA PHE A 125 13.29 9.79 -1.51
C PHE A 125 14.43 8.75 -1.47
N PRO A 126 15.27 8.56 -2.54
CA PRO A 126 16.37 7.59 -2.51
C PRO A 126 17.46 7.87 -1.47
N GLU A 127 17.61 9.12 -1.03
CA GLU A 127 18.59 9.50 -0.01
C GLU A 127 18.12 9.16 1.41
N HIS A 128 16.80 9.06 1.60
CA HIS A 128 16.19 8.78 2.90
C HIS A 128 15.71 7.34 3.05
N TRP A 129 15.35 6.68 1.95
CA TRP A 129 14.79 5.35 1.94
C TRP A 129 15.44 4.43 0.91
N GLN A 130 16.09 3.37 1.43
CA GLN A 130 16.60 2.26 0.65
C GLN A 130 15.83 1.00 1.05
N VAL A 131 15.16 0.38 0.10
CA VAL A 131 14.26 -0.74 0.33
C VAL A 131 14.87 -2.01 -0.25
N GLN A 132 15.16 -2.98 0.62
CA GLN A 132 15.59 -4.31 0.20
C GLN A 132 14.36 -5.22 0.12
N LEU A 133 14.02 -5.67 -1.08
CA LEU A 133 12.98 -6.67 -1.30
C LEU A 133 13.54 -8.06 -1.04
N ASN A 134 13.01 -8.74 -0.03
CA ASN A 134 13.38 -10.12 0.27
C ASN A 134 12.43 -11.09 -0.46
N ASP A 135 12.96 -11.80 -1.46
CA ASP A 135 12.19 -12.68 -2.33
C ASP A 135 11.15 -11.94 -3.20
N THR A 136 10.31 -12.68 -3.89
CA THR A 136 9.28 -12.15 -4.81
C THR A 136 8.02 -11.63 -4.11
N HIS A 137 7.83 -11.94 -2.83
CA HIS A 137 6.62 -11.57 -2.09
C HIS A 137 6.33 -10.06 -2.12
N PRO A 138 7.32 -9.15 -1.91
CA PRO A 138 7.10 -7.72 -1.99
C PRO A 138 7.43 -7.12 -3.37
N SER A 139 7.63 -7.92 -4.44
CA SER A 139 8.08 -7.43 -5.75
C SER A 139 7.14 -6.41 -6.39
N VAL A 140 5.85 -6.42 -6.03
CA VAL A 140 4.87 -5.42 -6.44
C VAL A 140 5.23 -3.99 -5.98
N ALA A 141 6.21 -3.84 -5.08
CA ALA A 141 6.71 -2.55 -4.59
C ALA A 141 7.21 -1.64 -5.73
N VAL A 142 7.80 -2.21 -6.77
CA VAL A 142 8.27 -1.44 -7.94
C VAL A 142 7.08 -0.77 -8.64
N ALA A 143 6.03 -1.53 -8.93
CA ALA A 143 4.83 -1.02 -9.58
C ALA A 143 4.05 -0.04 -8.67
N GLU A 144 3.95 -0.35 -7.37
CA GLU A 144 3.21 0.49 -6.43
C GLU A 144 3.92 1.83 -6.16
N LEU A 145 5.25 1.84 -6.04
CA LEU A 145 5.98 3.11 -5.91
C LEU A 145 5.80 3.97 -7.17
N MET A 146 5.89 3.37 -8.37
CA MET A 146 5.61 4.08 -9.62
C MET A 146 4.18 4.63 -9.65
N ARG A 147 3.18 3.84 -9.28
CA ARG A 147 1.78 4.29 -9.22
C ARG A 147 1.60 5.48 -8.28
N LEU A 148 2.14 5.40 -7.07
CA LEU A 148 2.04 6.48 -6.08
C LEU A 148 2.74 7.76 -6.54
N LEU A 149 3.87 7.63 -7.22
CA LEU A 149 4.60 8.79 -7.74
C LEU A 149 3.90 9.41 -8.95
N VAL A 150 3.47 8.60 -9.91
CA VAL A 150 2.87 9.08 -11.17
C VAL A 150 1.41 9.47 -11.01
N ASP A 151 0.58 8.58 -10.44
CA ASP A 151 -0.87 8.76 -10.40
C ASP A 151 -1.31 9.67 -9.25
N GLU A 152 -0.68 9.56 -8.07
CA GLU A 152 -1.09 10.30 -6.87
C GLU A 152 -0.31 11.61 -6.69
N ARG A 153 0.99 11.61 -7.01
CA ARG A 153 1.86 12.78 -6.82
C ARG A 153 2.16 13.54 -8.11
N HIS A 154 1.65 13.05 -9.25
CA HIS A 154 1.78 13.68 -10.56
C HIS A 154 3.25 13.92 -11.01
N ILE A 155 4.16 13.08 -10.52
CA ILE A 155 5.57 13.07 -10.94
C ILE A 155 5.67 12.54 -12.37
N GLU A 156 6.54 13.12 -13.18
CA GLU A 156 6.80 12.65 -14.53
C GLU A 156 7.42 11.24 -14.50
N TRP A 157 7.06 10.41 -15.49
CA TRP A 157 7.43 9.00 -15.55
C TRP A 157 8.94 8.77 -15.39
N ASP A 158 9.76 9.52 -16.12
CA ASP A 158 11.22 9.31 -16.12
C ASP A 158 11.82 9.59 -14.74
N LEU A 159 11.36 10.65 -14.07
CA LEU A 159 11.79 10.99 -12.71
C LEU A 159 11.27 9.96 -11.69
N ALA A 160 10.02 9.52 -11.81
CA ALA A 160 9.46 8.48 -10.95
C ALA A 160 10.25 7.16 -11.10
N TRP A 161 10.64 6.81 -12.32
CA TRP A 161 11.46 5.63 -12.60
C TRP A 161 12.87 5.76 -12.02
N GLU A 162 13.49 6.93 -12.14
CA GLU A 162 14.79 7.21 -11.53
C GLU A 162 14.74 7.05 -10.01
N ILE A 163 13.74 7.63 -9.34
CA ILE A 163 13.52 7.47 -7.89
C ILE A 163 13.35 5.99 -7.54
N THR A 164 12.51 5.27 -8.27
CA THR A 164 12.20 3.86 -8.00
C THR A 164 13.44 2.98 -8.12
N THR A 165 14.20 3.12 -9.19
CA THR A 165 15.41 2.31 -9.44
C THR A 165 16.55 2.60 -8.47
N LYS A 166 16.62 3.82 -7.95
CA LYS A 166 17.59 4.21 -6.93
C LYS A 166 17.21 3.75 -5.52
N SER A 167 15.92 3.50 -5.27
CA SER A 167 15.41 3.20 -3.92
C SER A 167 15.22 1.73 -3.65
N ILE A 168 15.00 0.89 -4.67
CA ILE A 168 14.62 -0.52 -4.50
C ILE A 168 15.74 -1.43 -4.95
N ALA A 169 16.16 -2.31 -4.04
CA ALA A 169 17.07 -3.42 -4.31
C ALA A 169 16.35 -4.76 -4.10
N TYR A 170 16.76 -5.77 -4.83
CA TYR A 170 16.17 -7.12 -4.79
C TYR A 170 17.17 -8.18 -4.33
N THR A 171 16.67 -9.12 -3.53
CA THR A 171 17.43 -10.31 -3.12
C THR A 171 16.64 -11.57 -3.44
#